data_fe1216479671fdca94b2695122b64464
#
_entry.id   fe1216479671fdca94b2695122b64464
#
_cell.length_a   1.000
_cell.length_b   1.000
_cell.length_c   1.000
_cell.angle_alpha   90.00
_cell.angle_beta   90.00
_cell.angle_gamma   90.00
#
_symmetry.space_group_name_H-M   'P 1'
#
loop_
_entity.id
_entity.type
_entity.pdbx_description
1 polymer ?
#
loop_
_entity_poly.entity_id
_entity_poly.type
_entity_poly.pdbx_seq_one_letter_code
_entity_poly.pdbx_strand_id
1 'polypeptide(L)'
;MPITRRSVLGLLAAAGSGLLAKSSPALAAQSAQLPPETPAEYQHPAGSEIPPGPFKGTRESLKQYEVPEWFRDAKFGMWAHWGPQSAIEDGDWYARNMYIQGSDQYNYHIQKYGPQSKFGYKDTIPAWKAQDFDPAALIKLYKAAGAKYFMSMAVHHDNFDLWNSRYQRWNAYNMGPHKDIVLAWRDAVRAVDLPFGVSEHLWITYKWFSVSHGSDATGPYAGIPYDGADPANQGLYVASDQIWKDDLDWTENGIPTWWRQHWFERIKDLVDHAQPDFLYSDGQLPFEYYGYNLVAHLYNVSAARHGGKTQAVYFSKRFQDGDSGICVNDHERSIIDTISPRPWQTDTCIGQWHYKLGQKYKTPKEVIDMLADIVPRNGNLMLNVPLPASGHPDPEELAIVAAITEWTQANGEAIFATRPWKIAAEGPPAIANVAEANAGFNESKRRALTAEDIRFTTKGSTLYALVMGWPKYKFTIKSLAQNTALRVGKIQNVELVANNRKLQFEQTTEGLTIYIPNEAPSKYGNTFRITGAI
;
A
#
# COMPACT_ATOMS: atom_id res chain seq x y z
N MET A 1 -3.80 -2.07 26.54
CA MET A 1 -2.76 -1.60 25.58
C MET A 1 -3.31 -1.88 24.21
N PRO A 2 -3.35 -0.96 23.26
CA PRO A 2 -3.84 -1.28 21.92
C PRO A 2 -2.87 -2.26 21.28
N ILE A 3 -3.38 -3.40 20.84
CA ILE A 3 -2.61 -4.38 20.07
C ILE A 3 -2.42 -3.79 18.68
N THR A 4 -1.24 -3.25 18.45
CA THR A 4 -0.87 -2.79 17.12
C THR A 4 -0.64 -4.00 16.22
N ARG A 5 -0.87 -3.89 14.91
CA ARG A 5 -0.52 -4.88 13.86
C ARG A 5 0.88 -5.50 14.01
N ARG A 6 1.74 -4.87 14.79
CA ARG A 6 3.09 -5.37 15.17
C ARG A 6 3.10 -6.76 15.80
N SER A 7 2.09 -7.11 16.60
CA SER A 7 2.06 -8.40 17.32
C SER A 7 1.76 -9.58 16.40
N VAL A 8 1.06 -9.36 15.30
CA VAL A 8 0.57 -10.44 14.42
C VAL A 8 1.63 -10.87 13.39
N LEU A 9 2.36 -9.92 12.81
CA LEU A 9 3.44 -10.25 11.85
C LEU A 9 4.72 -10.74 12.54
N GLY A 10 4.98 -10.36 13.79
CA GLY A 10 6.09 -10.87 14.57
C GLY A 10 6.02 -12.38 14.87
N LEU A 11 4.82 -12.94 14.95
CA LEU A 11 4.61 -14.37 15.18
C LEU A 11 4.89 -15.24 13.93
N LEU A 12 4.72 -14.69 12.73
CA LEU A 12 5.02 -15.42 11.49
C LEU A 12 6.52 -15.46 11.15
N ALA A 13 7.31 -14.51 11.68
CA ALA A 13 8.76 -14.48 11.48
C ALA A 13 9.56 -15.22 12.58
N ALA A 14 8.98 -15.46 13.74
CA ALA A 14 9.66 -16.09 14.89
C ALA A 14 9.68 -17.64 14.87
N ALA A 15 9.02 -18.29 13.92
CA ALA A 15 9.01 -19.77 13.81
C ALA A 15 10.23 -20.35 13.07
N GLY A 16 11.24 -19.55 12.79
CA GLY A 16 12.38 -19.92 11.93
C GLY A 16 13.77 -20.01 12.59
N SER A 17 13.93 -20.05 13.92
CA SER A 17 15.26 -20.29 14.47
C SER A 17 15.24 -20.91 15.88
N GLY A 18 15.57 -22.18 15.95
CA GLY A 18 16.20 -22.78 17.11
C GLY A 18 15.40 -23.77 17.91
N LEU A 19 15.28 -25.00 17.40
CA LEU A 19 15.32 -26.20 18.26
C LEU A 19 15.82 -27.37 17.41
N LEU A 20 17.09 -27.69 17.55
CA LEU A 20 17.63 -28.99 17.17
C LEU A 20 17.00 -30.05 18.09
N ALA A 21 15.97 -30.70 17.67
CA ALA A 21 15.45 -31.91 18.29
C ALA A 21 14.87 -32.83 17.19
N LYS A 22 15.62 -33.91 16.98
CA LYS A 22 15.25 -35.20 16.34
C LYS A 22 14.11 -35.14 15.31
N SER A 23 14.51 -35.19 14.04
CA SER A 23 13.66 -35.37 12.88
C SER A 23 12.80 -36.63 13.00
N SER A 24 11.52 -36.45 13.16
CA SER A 24 10.52 -37.47 12.80
C SER A 24 10.25 -37.37 11.30
N PRO A 25 10.31 -38.46 10.54
CA PRO A 25 10.18 -38.45 9.08
C PRO A 25 8.76 -38.18 8.55
N ALA A 26 7.82 -37.85 9.42
CA ALA A 26 6.41 -37.67 9.05
C ALA A 26 5.97 -36.23 8.71
N LEU A 27 6.84 -35.21 8.89
CA LEU A 27 6.53 -33.81 8.57
C LEU A 27 7.05 -33.31 7.21
N ALA A 28 7.77 -34.15 6.46
CA ALA A 28 8.35 -33.79 5.16
C ALA A 28 7.48 -34.16 3.95
N ALA A 29 6.27 -34.68 4.15
CA ALA A 29 5.39 -35.20 3.07
C ALA A 29 4.04 -34.49 2.93
N GLN A 30 3.83 -33.33 3.54
CA GLN A 30 2.75 -32.44 3.13
C GLN A 30 3.34 -31.35 2.21
N SER A 31 3.80 -31.75 1.03
CA SER A 31 3.72 -30.85 -0.14
C SER A 31 2.23 -30.53 -0.27
N ALA A 32 1.87 -29.27 0.03
CA ALA A 32 0.50 -28.83 -0.13
C ALA A 32 0.06 -29.17 -1.56
N GLN A 33 -0.78 -30.19 -1.70
CA GLN A 33 -1.50 -30.41 -2.94
C GLN A 33 -2.25 -29.10 -3.19
N LEU A 34 -2.03 -28.52 -4.38
CA LEU A 34 -2.83 -27.40 -4.83
C LEU A 34 -4.30 -27.79 -4.69
N PRO A 35 -5.17 -26.92 -4.17
CA PRO A 35 -6.59 -27.20 -4.10
C PRO A 35 -7.10 -27.52 -5.50
N PRO A 36 -8.13 -28.37 -5.64
CA PRO A 36 -8.73 -28.64 -6.93
C PRO A 36 -9.16 -27.35 -7.61
N GLU A 37 -9.11 -27.28 -8.92
CA GLU A 37 -9.50 -26.09 -9.70
C GLU A 37 -10.91 -25.60 -9.36
N THR A 38 -11.80 -26.52 -8.95
CA THR A 38 -13.15 -26.22 -8.50
C THR A 38 -13.48 -27.06 -7.28
N PRO A 39 -13.50 -26.48 -6.07
CA PRO A 39 -13.95 -27.18 -4.87
C PRO A 39 -15.38 -27.74 -5.06
N ALA A 40 -15.66 -28.91 -4.51
CA ALA A 40 -16.95 -29.55 -4.67
C ALA A 40 -18.13 -28.71 -4.16
N GLU A 41 -17.90 -27.89 -3.15
CA GLU A 41 -18.86 -26.93 -2.57
C GLU A 41 -19.03 -25.65 -3.36
N TYR A 42 -18.19 -25.39 -4.37
CA TYR A 42 -18.24 -24.16 -5.16
C TYR A 42 -18.94 -24.41 -6.49
N GLN A 43 -20.07 -23.77 -6.65
CA GLN A 43 -20.78 -23.69 -7.93
C GLN A 43 -20.88 -22.22 -8.32
N HIS A 44 -20.33 -21.88 -9.48
CA HIS A 44 -20.46 -20.54 -10.01
C HIS A 44 -21.93 -20.18 -10.23
N PRO A 45 -22.46 -19.14 -9.58
CA PRO A 45 -23.75 -18.60 -9.97
C PRO A 45 -23.72 -18.12 -11.42
N ALA A 46 -24.84 -18.12 -12.09
CA ALA A 46 -24.92 -17.58 -13.44
C ALA A 46 -24.43 -16.12 -13.48
N GLY A 47 -23.45 -15.83 -14.33
CA GLY A 47 -22.83 -14.50 -14.45
C GLY A 47 -21.60 -14.28 -13.59
N SER A 48 -21.14 -15.28 -12.82
CA SER A 48 -19.89 -15.21 -12.05
C SER A 48 -18.68 -15.76 -12.81
N GLU A 49 -18.87 -16.24 -14.02
CA GLU A 49 -17.77 -16.73 -14.87
C GLU A 49 -16.77 -15.60 -15.17
N ILE A 50 -15.50 -15.94 -15.20
CA ILE A 50 -14.46 -15.03 -15.65
C ILE A 50 -14.43 -14.98 -17.19
N PRO A 51 -14.15 -13.80 -17.81
CA PRO A 51 -14.10 -13.70 -19.25
C PRO A 51 -12.98 -14.56 -19.83
N PRO A 52 -13.15 -15.05 -21.07
CA PRO A 52 -12.09 -15.75 -21.76
C PRO A 52 -10.88 -14.83 -21.94
N GLY A 53 -9.67 -15.41 -21.84
CA GLY A 53 -8.44 -14.66 -21.98
C GLY A 53 -7.21 -15.53 -21.73
N PRO A 54 -6.01 -14.92 -21.66
CA PRO A 54 -4.77 -15.67 -21.49
C PRO A 54 -4.63 -16.33 -20.11
N PHE A 55 -5.39 -15.89 -19.09
CA PHE A 55 -5.26 -16.38 -17.73
C PHE A 55 -6.46 -17.23 -17.31
N LYS A 56 -6.17 -18.35 -16.65
CA LYS A 56 -7.14 -19.18 -15.93
C LYS A 56 -6.98 -18.96 -14.43
N GLY A 57 -8.03 -19.24 -13.64
CA GLY A 57 -8.03 -19.15 -12.17
C GLY A 57 -7.18 -20.23 -11.49
N THR A 58 -5.99 -20.47 -11.97
CA THR A 58 -5.04 -21.44 -11.42
C THR A 58 -3.68 -20.77 -11.20
N ARG A 59 -2.98 -21.22 -10.15
CA ARG A 59 -1.63 -20.69 -9.84
C ARG A 59 -0.68 -20.87 -11.03
N GLU A 60 -0.75 -22.00 -11.73
CA GLU A 60 0.12 -22.28 -12.89
C GLU A 60 -0.13 -21.32 -14.06
N SER A 61 -1.39 -21.00 -14.34
CA SER A 61 -1.71 -20.03 -15.39
C SER A 61 -1.26 -18.61 -14.99
N LEU A 62 -1.44 -18.23 -13.73
CA LEU A 62 -1.08 -16.89 -13.25
C LEU A 62 0.44 -16.65 -13.23
N LYS A 63 1.29 -17.69 -13.14
CA LYS A 63 2.76 -17.55 -13.23
C LYS A 63 3.27 -16.98 -14.56
N GLN A 64 2.41 -16.96 -15.59
CA GLN A 64 2.73 -16.33 -16.88
C GLN A 64 2.63 -14.79 -16.83
N TYR A 65 2.23 -14.23 -15.70
CA TYR A 65 2.09 -12.80 -15.53
C TYR A 65 3.44 -12.09 -15.59
N GLU A 66 3.48 -11.02 -16.36
CA GLU A 66 4.61 -10.10 -16.43
C GLU A 66 4.16 -8.73 -15.92
N VAL A 67 4.94 -8.16 -15.00
CA VAL A 67 4.67 -6.82 -14.46
C VAL A 67 4.76 -5.80 -15.58
N PRO A 68 3.72 -4.99 -15.82
CA PRO A 68 3.72 -3.99 -16.89
C PRO A 68 4.82 -2.94 -16.73
N GLU A 69 5.35 -2.47 -17.85
CA GLU A 69 6.44 -1.48 -17.84
C GLU A 69 6.02 -0.15 -17.22
N TRP A 70 4.74 0.27 -17.41
CA TRP A 70 4.23 1.48 -16.78
C TRP A 70 4.40 1.46 -15.25
N PHE A 71 4.19 0.31 -14.59
CA PHE A 71 4.35 0.18 -13.15
C PHE A 71 5.82 0.25 -12.74
N ARG A 72 6.70 -0.38 -13.53
CA ARG A 72 8.15 -0.31 -13.32
C ARG A 72 8.70 1.10 -13.47
N ASP A 73 8.07 1.93 -14.29
CA ASP A 73 8.45 3.33 -14.53
C ASP A 73 7.85 4.30 -13.53
N ALA A 74 6.70 3.98 -12.96
CA ALA A 74 5.91 4.87 -12.13
C ALA A 74 6.61 5.33 -10.85
N LYS A 75 7.17 4.43 -10.07
CA LYS A 75 7.94 4.65 -8.83
C LYS A 75 7.18 5.28 -7.67
N PHE A 76 6.19 6.11 -7.91
CA PHE A 76 5.45 6.83 -6.88
C PHE A 76 3.97 6.90 -7.24
N GLY A 77 3.13 6.41 -6.33
CA GLY A 77 1.68 6.50 -6.39
C GLY A 77 1.11 7.16 -5.15
N MET A 78 -0.11 7.65 -5.27
CA MET A 78 -0.86 8.21 -4.15
C MET A 78 -2.15 7.44 -3.91
N TRP A 79 -2.59 7.42 -2.66
CA TRP A 79 -3.75 6.68 -2.19
C TRP A 79 -4.66 7.58 -1.36
N ALA A 80 -5.96 7.43 -1.55
CA ALA A 80 -6.98 7.94 -0.63
C ALA A 80 -7.64 6.77 0.12
N HIS A 81 -7.17 6.48 1.32
CA HIS A 81 -7.77 5.55 2.28
C HIS A 81 -8.88 6.28 3.05
N TRP A 82 -10.03 6.41 2.42
CA TRP A 82 -11.08 7.32 2.83
C TRP A 82 -12.46 6.69 2.66
N GLY A 83 -13.32 6.86 3.65
CA GLY A 83 -14.65 6.26 3.70
C GLY A 83 -15.42 6.69 4.96
N PRO A 84 -16.53 6.02 5.32
CA PRO A 84 -17.38 6.44 6.44
C PRO A 84 -16.69 6.36 7.82
N GLN A 85 -15.59 5.62 7.97
CA GLN A 85 -14.78 5.67 9.19
C GLN A 85 -14.18 7.06 9.42
N SER A 86 -13.95 7.85 8.37
CA SER A 86 -13.51 9.25 8.48
C SER A 86 -14.61 10.19 9.01
N ALA A 87 -15.88 9.76 9.09
CA ALA A 87 -16.97 10.60 9.58
C ALA A 87 -16.78 11.11 11.01
N ILE A 88 -16.07 10.33 11.81
CA ILE A 88 -15.83 10.61 13.24
C ILE A 88 -14.49 11.28 13.49
N GLU A 89 -13.58 11.21 12.51
CA GLU A 89 -12.22 11.76 12.56
C GLU A 89 -11.41 11.30 13.80
N ASP A 90 -11.61 10.05 14.21
CA ASP A 90 -10.87 9.43 15.33
C ASP A 90 -9.95 8.28 14.88
N GLY A 91 -9.54 8.30 13.61
CA GLY A 91 -8.49 7.44 13.09
C GLY A 91 -8.96 6.06 12.63
N ASP A 92 -7.97 5.22 12.35
CA ASP A 92 -8.16 3.92 11.74
C ASP A 92 -8.85 2.92 12.68
N TRP A 93 -9.65 2.01 12.09
CA TRP A 93 -10.38 0.96 12.80
C TRP A 93 -11.45 1.42 13.77
N TYR A 94 -11.89 2.67 13.69
CA TYR A 94 -12.97 3.18 14.55
C TYR A 94 -14.20 2.26 14.51
N ALA A 95 -14.62 1.79 13.33
CA ALA A 95 -15.78 0.94 13.15
C ALA A 95 -15.73 -0.38 13.94
N ARG A 96 -14.53 -0.89 14.25
CA ARG A 96 -14.31 -2.07 15.09
C ARG A 96 -14.11 -1.69 16.56
N ASN A 97 -13.19 -0.76 16.80
CA ASN A 97 -12.69 -0.51 18.15
C ASN A 97 -13.73 0.15 19.04
N MET A 98 -14.72 0.86 18.46
CA MET A 98 -15.86 1.37 19.21
C MET A 98 -16.69 0.27 19.89
N TYR A 99 -16.56 -1.00 19.46
CA TYR A 99 -17.22 -2.18 20.07
C TYR A 99 -16.30 -2.98 21.01
N ILE A 100 -15.08 -2.50 21.26
CA ILE A 100 -14.13 -3.15 22.18
C ILE A 100 -14.08 -2.36 23.47
N GLN A 101 -14.81 -2.83 24.47
CA GLN A 101 -14.91 -2.15 25.78
C GLN A 101 -13.53 -1.83 26.36
N GLY A 102 -13.29 -0.56 26.69
CA GLY A 102 -12.05 -0.08 27.29
C GLY A 102 -10.99 0.38 26.27
N SER A 103 -11.22 0.23 24.96
CA SER A 103 -10.36 0.87 23.95
C SER A 103 -10.53 2.40 23.98
N ASP A 104 -9.55 3.15 23.45
CA ASP A 104 -9.64 4.60 23.37
C ASP A 104 -10.87 5.04 22.55
N GLN A 105 -11.10 4.37 21.40
CA GLN A 105 -12.22 4.67 20.51
C GLN A 105 -13.58 4.26 21.10
N TYR A 106 -13.65 3.20 21.90
CA TYR A 106 -14.85 2.87 22.69
C TYR A 106 -15.16 3.98 23.71
N ASN A 107 -14.15 4.39 24.49
CA ASN A 107 -14.32 5.43 25.50
C ASN A 107 -14.75 6.77 24.89
N TYR A 108 -14.13 7.16 23.78
CA TYR A 108 -14.53 8.33 23.00
C TYR A 108 -15.98 8.21 22.54
N HIS A 109 -16.37 7.04 21.98
CA HIS A 109 -17.71 6.80 21.47
C HIS A 109 -18.78 6.93 22.57
N ILE A 110 -18.58 6.23 23.69
CA ILE A 110 -19.49 6.30 24.85
C ILE A 110 -19.67 7.74 25.34
N GLN A 111 -18.57 8.48 25.46
CA GLN A 111 -18.62 9.87 25.95
C GLN A 111 -19.39 10.79 24.98
N LYS A 112 -19.23 10.61 23.68
CA LYS A 112 -19.76 11.53 22.67
C LYS A 112 -21.15 11.15 22.16
N TYR A 113 -21.43 9.86 22.03
CA TYR A 113 -22.64 9.35 21.37
C TYR A 113 -23.50 8.44 22.26
N GLY A 114 -22.97 7.98 23.38
CA GLY A 114 -23.63 7.00 24.24
C GLY A 114 -23.39 5.54 23.82
N PRO A 115 -24.20 4.60 24.33
CA PRO A 115 -23.94 3.18 24.11
C PRO A 115 -24.23 2.73 22.67
N GLN A 116 -23.44 1.79 22.19
CA GLN A 116 -23.50 1.21 20.84
C GLN A 116 -24.83 0.51 20.54
N SER A 117 -25.58 0.12 21.55
CA SER A 117 -26.96 -0.38 21.39
C SER A 117 -27.98 0.72 21.00
N LYS A 118 -27.62 2.00 21.13
CA LYS A 118 -28.44 3.16 20.79
C LYS A 118 -27.94 3.92 19.59
N PHE A 119 -26.62 4.05 19.49
CA PHE A 119 -25.92 4.73 18.40
C PHE A 119 -24.70 3.88 18.03
N GLY A 120 -24.80 3.10 16.97
CA GLY A 120 -23.74 2.22 16.49
C GLY A 120 -23.00 2.79 15.29
N TYR A 121 -22.12 1.99 14.69
CA TYR A 121 -21.36 2.43 13.51
C TYR A 121 -22.26 2.82 12.34
N LYS A 122 -23.35 2.07 12.09
CA LYS A 122 -24.35 2.40 11.05
C LYS A 122 -24.89 3.83 11.16
N ASP A 123 -24.97 4.34 12.40
CA ASP A 123 -25.51 5.67 12.67
C ASP A 123 -24.49 6.79 12.43
N THR A 124 -23.20 6.45 12.30
CA THR A 124 -22.12 7.38 11.91
C THR A 124 -22.09 7.63 10.40
N ILE A 125 -22.48 6.65 9.58
CA ILE A 125 -22.42 6.70 8.13
C ILE A 125 -23.11 7.93 7.53
N PRO A 126 -24.32 8.33 7.97
CA PRO A 126 -24.98 9.51 7.44
C PRO A 126 -24.25 10.84 7.72
N ALA A 127 -23.31 10.86 8.69
CA ALA A 127 -22.49 12.04 8.97
C ALA A 127 -21.36 12.24 7.94
N TRP A 128 -20.97 11.18 7.23
CA TRP A 128 -20.01 11.27 6.14
C TRP A 128 -20.66 11.88 4.88
N LYS A 129 -20.50 13.18 4.69
CA LYS A 129 -21.16 13.95 3.60
C LYS A 129 -20.27 14.16 2.38
N ALA A 130 -18.94 14.10 2.54
CA ALA A 130 -18.00 14.39 1.45
C ALA A 130 -18.34 15.72 0.72
N GLN A 131 -18.71 16.76 1.48
CA GLN A 131 -19.26 18.01 0.94
C GLN A 131 -18.23 18.82 0.15
N ASP A 132 -16.95 18.72 0.50
CA ASP A 132 -15.84 19.45 -0.13
C ASP A 132 -15.01 18.57 -1.07
N PHE A 133 -15.52 17.36 -1.39
CA PHE A 133 -14.82 16.39 -2.23
C PHE A 133 -14.77 16.85 -3.69
N ASP A 134 -13.61 17.29 -4.12
CA ASP A 134 -13.25 17.61 -5.51
C ASP A 134 -12.13 16.68 -6.01
N PRO A 135 -12.48 15.51 -6.58
CA PRO A 135 -11.46 14.55 -7.03
C PRO A 135 -10.59 15.11 -8.15
N ALA A 136 -11.11 16.01 -8.99
CA ALA A 136 -10.33 16.60 -10.09
C ALA A 136 -9.23 17.54 -9.56
N ALA A 137 -9.52 18.35 -8.55
CA ALA A 137 -8.53 19.20 -7.90
C ALA A 137 -7.49 18.38 -7.15
N LEU A 138 -7.92 17.34 -6.41
CA LEU A 138 -7.03 16.45 -5.66
C LEU A 138 -6.08 15.67 -6.57
N ILE A 139 -6.57 15.12 -7.66
CA ILE A 139 -5.73 14.38 -8.61
C ILE A 139 -4.72 15.29 -9.32
N LYS A 140 -5.09 16.54 -9.63
CA LYS A 140 -4.13 17.54 -10.14
C LYS A 140 -3.03 17.83 -9.12
N LEU A 141 -3.39 17.99 -7.84
CA LEU A 141 -2.46 18.20 -6.75
C LEU A 141 -1.49 17.02 -6.62
N TYR A 142 -1.99 15.79 -6.60
CA TYR A 142 -1.18 14.59 -6.47
C TYR A 142 -0.30 14.32 -7.70
N LYS A 143 -0.81 14.57 -8.90
CA LYS A 143 0.00 14.51 -10.13
C LYS A 143 1.15 15.53 -10.09
N ALA A 144 0.89 16.75 -9.62
CA ALA A 144 1.93 17.78 -9.46
C ALA A 144 3.00 17.36 -8.44
N ALA A 145 2.62 16.63 -7.39
CA ALA A 145 3.54 16.04 -6.42
C ALA A 145 4.38 14.88 -6.98
N GLY A 146 4.15 14.48 -8.23
CA GLY A 146 4.89 13.45 -8.93
C GLY A 146 4.20 12.08 -8.97
N ALA A 147 2.98 11.94 -8.47
CA ALA A 147 2.23 10.69 -8.58
C ALA A 147 2.07 10.26 -10.04
N LYS A 148 2.37 8.99 -10.30
CA LYS A 148 2.25 8.35 -11.62
C LYS A 148 1.10 7.34 -11.68
N TYR A 149 0.44 7.06 -10.57
CA TYR A 149 -0.75 6.24 -10.44
C TYR A 149 -1.47 6.61 -9.14
N PHE A 150 -2.76 6.32 -9.09
CA PHE A 150 -3.59 6.67 -7.94
C PHE A 150 -4.52 5.52 -7.55
N MET A 151 -4.66 5.27 -6.26
CA MET A 151 -5.54 4.26 -5.68
C MET A 151 -6.67 4.90 -4.87
N SER A 152 -7.91 4.51 -5.16
CA SER A 152 -9.05 4.75 -4.29
C SER A 152 -9.28 3.55 -3.39
N MET A 153 -9.53 3.75 -2.11
CA MET A 153 -10.18 2.70 -1.35
C MET A 153 -11.56 2.44 -1.96
N ALA A 154 -11.94 1.17 -2.15
CA ALA A 154 -13.26 0.78 -2.61
C ALA A 154 -14.12 0.20 -1.49
N VAL A 155 -13.52 -0.59 -0.60
CA VAL A 155 -14.16 -1.12 0.60
C VAL A 155 -13.11 -1.40 1.66
N HIS A 156 -13.41 -1.05 2.91
CA HIS A 156 -12.60 -1.43 4.07
C HIS A 156 -13.21 -2.64 4.80
N HIS A 157 -12.60 -3.05 5.89
CA HIS A 157 -13.13 -4.12 6.76
C HIS A 157 -14.51 -3.81 7.35
N ASP A 158 -14.96 -2.56 7.29
CA ASP A 158 -16.26 -2.06 7.77
C ASP A 158 -17.44 -2.43 6.86
N ASN A 159 -17.18 -3.19 5.77
CA ASN A 159 -18.20 -3.74 4.89
C ASN A 159 -19.04 -2.70 4.12
N PHE A 160 -18.57 -1.44 4.04
CA PHE A 160 -19.26 -0.37 3.35
C PHE A 160 -18.62 -0.08 1.99
N ASP A 161 -19.37 -0.26 0.90
CA ASP A 161 -18.85 -0.06 -0.46
C ASP A 161 -18.83 1.40 -0.86
N LEU A 162 -17.76 1.82 -1.51
CA LEU A 162 -17.61 3.19 -2.01
C LEU A 162 -18.07 3.35 -3.46
N TRP A 163 -18.58 2.28 -4.09
CA TRP A 163 -19.18 2.29 -5.43
C TRP A 163 -20.64 1.89 -5.38
N ASN A 164 -21.38 2.08 -6.47
CA ASN A 164 -22.75 1.62 -6.62
C ASN A 164 -22.81 0.10 -6.81
N SER A 165 -22.54 -0.62 -5.74
CA SER A 165 -22.46 -2.08 -5.70
C SER A 165 -23.81 -2.76 -5.93
N ARG A 166 -23.81 -3.84 -6.72
CA ARG A 166 -24.98 -4.72 -6.91
C ARG A 166 -25.19 -5.69 -5.76
N TYR A 167 -24.12 -5.92 -4.95
CA TYR A 167 -24.10 -6.94 -3.91
C TYR A 167 -24.23 -6.39 -2.49
N GLN A 168 -24.03 -5.07 -2.31
CA GLN A 168 -24.08 -4.44 -1.01
C GLN A 168 -24.93 -3.16 -1.04
N ARG A 169 -26.04 -3.17 -0.29
CA ARG A 169 -26.90 -1.98 -0.16
C ARG A 169 -26.29 -0.87 0.69
N TRP A 170 -25.37 -1.25 1.62
CA TRP A 170 -24.60 -0.31 2.42
C TRP A 170 -23.44 0.21 1.59
N ASN A 171 -23.70 1.25 0.83
CA ASN A 171 -22.72 1.83 -0.09
C ASN A 171 -22.90 3.35 -0.21
N ALA A 172 -21.84 4.01 -0.68
CA ALA A 172 -21.74 5.47 -0.78
C ALA A 172 -22.74 6.09 -1.78
N TYR A 173 -23.25 5.30 -2.73
CA TYR A 173 -24.28 5.74 -3.65
C TYR A 173 -25.67 5.84 -2.97
N ASN A 174 -25.98 4.89 -2.11
CA ASN A 174 -27.25 4.81 -1.40
C ASN A 174 -27.28 5.66 -0.12
N MET A 175 -26.14 5.90 0.51
CA MET A 175 -26.01 6.49 1.85
C MET A 175 -24.85 7.48 1.93
N GLY A 176 -24.83 8.31 2.96
CA GLY A 176 -23.77 9.27 3.21
C GLY A 176 -23.66 10.33 2.12
N PRO A 177 -22.64 10.32 1.26
CA PRO A 177 -22.45 11.32 0.22
C PRO A 177 -23.40 11.17 -0.98
N HIS A 178 -24.12 10.06 -1.12
CA HIS A 178 -24.98 9.73 -2.27
C HIS A 178 -24.25 9.88 -3.61
N LYS A 179 -23.02 9.37 -3.67
CA LYS A 179 -22.13 9.41 -4.84
C LYS A 179 -21.41 8.09 -5.01
N ASP A 180 -21.14 7.71 -6.25
CA ASP A 180 -20.17 6.67 -6.55
C ASP A 180 -18.75 7.27 -6.42
N ILE A 181 -18.14 7.07 -5.27
CA ILE A 181 -16.83 7.65 -4.94
C ILE A 181 -15.74 7.03 -5.80
N VAL A 182 -15.82 5.72 -6.06
CA VAL A 182 -14.83 5.00 -6.88
C VAL A 182 -14.83 5.53 -8.30
N LEU A 183 -16.02 5.70 -8.92
CA LEU A 183 -16.11 6.26 -10.26
C LEU A 183 -15.69 7.73 -10.32
N ALA A 184 -16.01 8.51 -9.29
CA ALA A 184 -15.59 9.91 -9.24
C ALA A 184 -14.05 10.04 -9.24
N TRP A 185 -13.36 9.21 -8.46
CA TRP A 185 -11.90 9.13 -8.50
C TRP A 185 -11.39 8.63 -9.85
N ARG A 186 -11.94 7.51 -10.37
CA ARG A 186 -11.54 6.95 -11.66
C ARG A 186 -11.59 7.99 -12.77
N ASP A 187 -12.68 8.71 -12.87
CA ASP A 187 -12.89 9.67 -13.95
C ASP A 187 -11.91 10.84 -13.85
N ALA A 188 -11.65 11.32 -12.63
CA ALA A 188 -10.63 12.36 -12.39
C ALA A 188 -9.20 11.88 -12.73
N VAL A 189 -8.85 10.64 -12.37
CA VAL A 189 -7.54 10.04 -12.66
C VAL A 189 -7.32 9.86 -14.15
N ARG A 190 -8.33 9.32 -14.85
CA ARG A 190 -8.29 9.12 -16.31
C ARG A 190 -8.26 10.43 -17.09
N ALA A 191 -8.90 11.47 -16.60
CA ALA A 191 -8.88 12.80 -17.22
C ALA A 191 -7.47 13.44 -17.28
N VAL A 192 -6.52 12.90 -16.52
CA VAL A 192 -5.11 13.33 -16.52
C VAL A 192 -4.14 12.22 -16.95
N ASP A 193 -4.65 11.17 -17.62
CA ASP A 193 -3.86 10.05 -18.17
C ASP A 193 -3.01 9.31 -17.12
N LEU A 194 -3.56 9.06 -15.92
CA LEU A 194 -2.91 8.23 -14.91
C LEU A 194 -3.60 6.86 -14.80
N PRO A 195 -2.85 5.79 -14.49
CA PRO A 195 -3.42 4.51 -14.08
C PRO A 195 -4.23 4.65 -12.78
N PHE A 196 -5.43 4.07 -12.80
CA PHE A 196 -6.37 4.07 -11.69
C PHE A 196 -6.45 2.69 -11.04
N GLY A 197 -6.37 2.63 -9.73
CA GLY A 197 -6.55 1.39 -8.97
C GLY A 197 -7.53 1.51 -7.83
N VAL A 198 -7.88 0.34 -7.29
CA VAL A 198 -8.76 0.22 -6.15
C VAL A 198 -8.17 -0.71 -5.09
N SER A 199 -8.46 -0.44 -3.82
CA SER A 199 -8.14 -1.34 -2.72
C SER A 199 -9.40 -1.95 -2.11
N GLU A 200 -9.31 -3.21 -1.74
CA GLU A 200 -10.31 -3.93 -0.98
C GLU A 200 -9.69 -4.55 0.28
N HIS A 201 -10.45 -4.58 1.36
CA HIS A 201 -10.05 -5.12 2.67
C HIS A 201 -11.11 -6.10 3.18
N LEU A 202 -11.97 -6.59 2.28
CA LEU A 202 -13.22 -7.27 2.62
C LEU A 202 -13.02 -8.70 3.11
N TRP A 203 -11.93 -9.39 2.71
CA TRP A 203 -11.75 -10.82 2.94
C TRP A 203 -11.84 -11.23 4.41
N ILE A 204 -11.30 -10.39 5.33
CA ILE A 204 -11.29 -10.64 6.78
C ILE A 204 -12.51 -10.07 7.52
N THR A 205 -13.37 -9.31 6.84
CA THR A 205 -14.50 -8.59 7.45
C THR A 205 -15.38 -9.50 8.31
N TYR A 206 -15.61 -10.75 7.87
CA TYR A 206 -16.38 -11.75 8.62
C TYR A 206 -15.91 -11.90 10.07
N LYS A 207 -14.60 -11.90 10.29
CA LYS A 207 -14.00 -11.95 11.63
C LYS A 207 -13.84 -10.57 12.24
N TRP A 208 -13.34 -9.64 11.45
CA TRP A 208 -12.97 -8.31 11.91
C TRP A 208 -14.16 -7.55 12.53
N PHE A 209 -15.33 -7.64 11.91
CA PHE A 209 -16.51 -6.90 12.33
C PHE A 209 -17.38 -7.65 13.36
N SER A 210 -17.04 -8.90 13.67
CA SER A 210 -17.79 -9.77 14.60
C SER A 210 -17.94 -9.17 16.00
N VAL A 211 -17.04 -8.30 16.45
CA VAL A 211 -17.11 -7.61 17.74
C VAL A 211 -18.39 -6.79 17.92
N SER A 212 -18.98 -6.33 16.82
CA SER A 212 -20.25 -5.59 16.82
C SER A 212 -21.46 -6.42 17.28
N HIS A 213 -21.34 -7.74 17.33
CA HIS A 213 -22.37 -8.66 17.83
C HIS A 213 -22.29 -8.89 19.34
N GLY A 214 -21.29 -8.32 20.01
CA GLY A 214 -21.06 -8.49 21.44
C GLY A 214 -21.91 -7.60 22.32
N SER A 215 -21.43 -7.43 23.54
CA SER A 215 -21.98 -6.53 24.56
C SER A 215 -20.86 -6.13 25.50
N ASP A 216 -21.07 -5.09 26.31
CA ASP A 216 -20.20 -4.78 27.43
C ASP A 216 -20.15 -5.95 28.42
N ALA A 217 -18.95 -6.23 28.93
CA ALA A 217 -18.78 -7.25 29.98
C ALA A 217 -19.09 -6.68 31.37
N THR A 218 -18.92 -5.38 31.59
CA THR A 218 -19.06 -4.68 32.88
C THR A 218 -19.69 -3.30 32.72
N GLY A 219 -20.07 -2.68 33.83
CA GLY A 219 -20.59 -1.30 33.84
C GLY A 219 -22.09 -1.21 33.55
N PRO A 220 -22.60 0.03 33.30
CA PRO A 220 -24.04 0.29 33.24
C PRO A 220 -24.72 -0.33 31.99
N TYR A 221 -23.97 -0.73 30.97
CA TYR A 221 -24.48 -1.32 29.76
C TYR A 221 -24.14 -2.81 29.64
N ALA A 222 -23.64 -3.45 30.70
CA ALA A 222 -23.24 -4.85 30.71
C ALA A 222 -24.38 -5.77 30.23
N GLY A 223 -24.07 -6.67 29.30
CA GLY A 223 -24.99 -7.66 28.74
C GLY A 223 -26.05 -7.08 27.79
N ILE A 224 -26.05 -5.78 27.50
CA ILE A 224 -26.92 -5.17 26.50
C ILE A 224 -26.25 -5.39 25.13
N PRO A 225 -26.88 -6.14 24.20
CA PRO A 225 -26.28 -6.38 22.89
C PRO A 225 -26.01 -5.07 22.13
N TYR A 226 -24.90 -5.03 21.44
CA TYR A 226 -24.61 -3.96 20.50
C TYR A 226 -25.53 -4.03 19.26
N ASP A 227 -25.62 -2.97 18.50
CA ASP A 227 -26.52 -2.86 17.34
C ASP A 227 -26.19 -3.83 16.21
N GLY A 228 -24.95 -4.34 16.11
CA GLY A 228 -24.57 -5.39 15.18
C GLY A 228 -25.19 -6.76 15.48
N ALA A 229 -25.65 -7.00 16.69
CA ALA A 229 -26.38 -8.23 17.06
C ALA A 229 -27.83 -8.25 16.51
N ASP A 230 -28.37 -7.10 16.08
CA ASP A 230 -29.69 -7.03 15.48
C ASP A 230 -29.68 -7.65 14.07
N PRO A 231 -30.52 -8.70 13.81
CA PRO A 231 -30.62 -9.32 12.49
C PRO A 231 -30.92 -8.33 11.34
N ALA A 232 -31.59 -7.23 11.61
CA ALA A 232 -31.91 -6.20 10.62
C ALA A 232 -30.65 -5.49 10.08
N ASN A 233 -29.55 -5.48 10.85
CA ASN A 233 -28.31 -4.78 10.53
C ASN A 233 -27.23 -5.71 9.94
N GLN A 234 -27.46 -7.00 9.83
CA GLN A 234 -26.47 -8.00 9.37
C GLN A 234 -25.94 -7.75 7.94
N GLY A 235 -26.67 -6.99 7.13
CA GLY A 235 -26.17 -6.56 5.83
C GLY A 235 -24.89 -5.70 5.93
N LEU A 236 -24.72 -4.94 7.02
CA LEU A 236 -23.49 -4.20 7.31
C LEU A 236 -22.53 -5.00 8.19
N TYR A 237 -23.02 -5.52 9.30
CA TYR A 237 -22.18 -6.11 10.36
C TYR A 237 -21.76 -7.56 10.11
N VAL A 238 -22.30 -8.19 9.09
CA VAL A 238 -22.05 -9.59 8.69
C VAL A 238 -22.42 -10.58 9.80
N ALA A 239 -23.34 -11.48 9.55
CA ALA A 239 -23.69 -12.51 10.51
C ALA A 239 -22.47 -13.40 10.84
N SER A 240 -22.08 -13.44 12.10
CA SER A 240 -20.98 -14.27 12.59
C SER A 240 -21.42 -14.99 13.86
N ASP A 241 -21.14 -16.29 13.93
CA ASP A 241 -21.42 -17.16 15.07
C ASP A 241 -20.32 -17.12 16.14
N GLN A 242 -19.19 -16.47 15.82
CA GLN A 242 -18.04 -16.31 16.72
C GLN A 242 -17.61 -14.85 16.77
N ILE A 243 -17.16 -14.40 17.97
CA ILE A 243 -16.67 -13.04 18.20
C ILE A 243 -15.17 -13.08 18.46
N TRP A 244 -14.40 -12.39 17.60
CA TRP A 244 -12.94 -12.20 17.74
C TRP A 244 -12.66 -10.83 18.34
N LYS A 245 -12.48 -10.76 19.68
CA LYS A 245 -12.26 -9.49 20.39
C LYS A 245 -10.80 -9.04 20.38
N ASP A 246 -9.94 -9.77 21.06
CA ASP A 246 -8.58 -9.33 21.38
C ASP A 246 -7.52 -9.89 20.41
N ASP A 247 -7.67 -11.16 20.01
CA ASP A 247 -6.79 -11.85 19.08
C ASP A 247 -7.54 -12.11 17.77
N LEU A 248 -7.59 -11.09 16.91
CA LEU A 248 -8.14 -11.25 15.57
C LEU A 248 -7.27 -12.24 14.79
N ASP A 249 -7.81 -13.42 14.52
CA ASP A 249 -7.18 -14.44 13.69
C ASP A 249 -7.17 -14.01 12.22
N TRP A 250 -5.99 -13.63 11.72
CA TRP A 250 -5.72 -13.20 10.35
C TRP A 250 -5.55 -14.39 9.38
N THR A 251 -6.05 -15.55 9.69
CA THR A 251 -6.11 -16.69 8.79
C THR A 251 -7.49 -16.83 8.15
N GLU A 252 -7.58 -17.65 7.11
CA GLU A 252 -8.86 -17.97 6.46
C GLU A 252 -9.68 -19.03 7.22
N ASN A 253 -9.13 -19.57 8.32
CA ASN A 253 -9.80 -20.57 9.14
C ASN A 253 -11.12 -20.04 9.70
N GLY A 254 -12.18 -20.83 9.61
CA GLY A 254 -13.51 -20.46 10.10
C GLY A 254 -14.26 -19.43 9.26
N ILE A 255 -13.69 -18.93 8.16
CA ILE A 255 -14.43 -18.12 7.20
C ILE A 255 -15.27 -19.04 6.31
N PRO A 256 -16.62 -18.94 6.33
CA PRO A 256 -17.48 -19.87 5.63
C PRO A 256 -17.44 -19.68 4.11
N THR A 257 -17.75 -20.75 3.37
CA THR A 257 -17.76 -20.77 1.89
C THR A 257 -18.66 -19.69 1.29
N TRP A 258 -19.83 -19.44 1.88
CA TRP A 258 -20.72 -18.40 1.38
C TRP A 258 -20.10 -16.99 1.43
N TRP A 259 -19.25 -16.70 2.45
CA TRP A 259 -18.54 -15.41 2.52
C TRP A 259 -17.44 -15.32 1.47
N ARG A 260 -16.69 -16.41 1.23
CA ARG A 260 -15.64 -16.48 0.19
C ARG A 260 -16.23 -16.25 -1.20
N GLN A 261 -17.40 -16.87 -1.48
CA GLN A 261 -18.13 -16.68 -2.73
C GLN A 261 -18.66 -15.24 -2.85
N HIS A 262 -19.28 -14.72 -1.80
CA HIS A 262 -19.78 -13.34 -1.77
C HIS A 262 -18.66 -12.33 -1.98
N TRP A 263 -17.50 -12.54 -1.35
CA TRP A 263 -16.30 -11.74 -1.58
C TRP A 263 -15.90 -11.75 -3.06
N PHE A 264 -15.80 -12.93 -3.67
CA PHE A 264 -15.43 -13.05 -5.09
C PHE A 264 -16.39 -12.29 -6.01
N GLU A 265 -17.69 -12.51 -5.87
CA GLU A 265 -18.71 -11.89 -6.72
C GLU A 265 -18.73 -10.38 -6.56
N ARG A 266 -18.58 -9.91 -5.32
CA ARG A 266 -18.58 -8.48 -5.00
C ARG A 266 -17.34 -7.76 -5.52
N ILE A 267 -16.15 -8.35 -5.38
CA ILE A 267 -14.93 -7.74 -5.91
C ILE A 267 -14.84 -7.89 -7.43
N LYS A 268 -15.39 -8.97 -7.99
CA LYS A 268 -15.59 -9.07 -9.45
C LYS A 268 -16.49 -7.95 -9.97
N ASP A 269 -17.60 -7.67 -9.28
CA ASP A 269 -18.48 -6.53 -9.60
C ASP A 269 -17.72 -5.21 -9.58
N LEU A 270 -16.89 -4.97 -8.58
CA LEU A 270 -16.01 -3.79 -8.50
C LEU A 270 -15.08 -3.70 -9.72
N VAL A 271 -14.44 -4.80 -10.11
CA VAL A 271 -13.54 -4.85 -11.27
C VAL A 271 -14.31 -4.54 -12.56
N ASP A 272 -15.49 -5.12 -12.74
CA ASP A 272 -16.33 -4.89 -13.92
C ASP A 272 -16.85 -3.44 -13.99
N HIS A 273 -17.21 -2.88 -12.83
CA HIS A 273 -17.76 -1.53 -12.70
C HIS A 273 -16.69 -0.44 -12.90
N ALA A 274 -15.57 -0.55 -12.18
CA ALA A 274 -14.53 0.47 -12.18
C ALA A 274 -13.48 0.26 -13.28
N GLN A 275 -13.30 -0.97 -13.75
CA GLN A 275 -12.27 -1.37 -14.72
C GLN A 275 -10.88 -0.86 -14.33
N PRO A 276 -10.40 -1.15 -13.12
CA PRO A 276 -9.15 -0.61 -12.62
C PRO A 276 -7.94 -1.14 -13.40
N ASP A 277 -6.85 -0.38 -13.39
CA ASP A 277 -5.55 -0.79 -13.91
C ASP A 277 -4.74 -1.57 -12.86
N PHE A 278 -5.16 -1.49 -11.59
CA PHE A 278 -4.59 -2.31 -10.54
C PHE A 278 -5.57 -2.53 -9.38
N LEU A 279 -5.40 -3.66 -8.69
CA LEU A 279 -6.20 -4.07 -7.54
C LEU A 279 -5.28 -4.46 -6.39
N TYR A 280 -5.58 -3.97 -5.20
CA TYR A 280 -4.90 -4.28 -3.96
C TYR A 280 -5.87 -4.99 -3.01
N SER A 281 -5.47 -6.15 -2.51
CA SER A 281 -6.13 -6.80 -1.38
C SER A 281 -5.28 -6.66 -0.13
N ASP A 282 -5.85 -6.12 0.95
CA ASP A 282 -5.13 -5.94 2.21
C ASP A 282 -4.82 -7.29 2.86
N GLY A 283 -3.59 -7.75 2.70
CA GLY A 283 -3.12 -9.05 3.17
C GLY A 283 -2.69 -9.97 2.05
N GLN A 284 -3.05 -11.25 2.16
CA GLN A 284 -2.75 -12.27 1.15
C GLN A 284 -3.74 -12.22 -0.03
N LEU A 285 -3.43 -12.93 -1.10
CA LEU A 285 -4.41 -13.27 -2.12
C LEU A 285 -5.48 -14.15 -1.46
N PRO A 286 -6.74 -13.68 -1.34
CA PRO A 286 -7.70 -14.34 -0.48
C PRO A 286 -8.25 -15.65 -1.08
N PHE A 287 -8.52 -16.65 -0.22
CA PHE A 287 -9.33 -17.82 -0.51
C PHE A 287 -8.87 -18.67 -1.70
N GLU A 288 -7.55 -18.70 -1.96
CA GLU A 288 -6.93 -19.56 -2.97
C GLU A 288 -7.71 -19.61 -4.29
N TYR A 289 -8.62 -20.59 -4.45
CA TYR A 289 -9.40 -20.77 -5.67
C TYR A 289 -10.15 -19.49 -6.10
N TYR A 290 -10.85 -18.85 -5.16
CA TYR A 290 -11.61 -17.62 -5.45
C TYR A 290 -10.67 -16.47 -5.81
N GLY A 291 -9.57 -16.34 -5.10
CA GLY A 291 -8.55 -15.34 -5.36
C GLY A 291 -7.87 -15.53 -6.71
N TYR A 292 -7.50 -16.77 -7.06
CA TYR A 292 -6.92 -17.04 -8.38
C TYR A 292 -7.88 -16.69 -9.53
N ASN A 293 -9.16 -16.98 -9.36
CA ASN A 293 -10.19 -16.60 -10.35
C ASN A 293 -10.35 -15.08 -10.42
N LEU A 294 -10.31 -14.38 -9.29
CA LEU A 294 -10.39 -12.92 -9.28
C LEU A 294 -9.19 -12.27 -10.00
N VAL A 295 -7.97 -12.75 -9.73
CA VAL A 295 -6.77 -12.24 -10.40
C VAL A 295 -6.81 -12.55 -11.90
N ALA A 296 -7.22 -13.76 -12.29
CA ALA A 296 -7.41 -14.10 -13.70
C ALA A 296 -8.48 -13.20 -14.37
N HIS A 297 -9.57 -12.91 -13.66
CA HIS A 297 -10.60 -11.99 -14.12
C HIS A 297 -10.02 -10.59 -14.39
N LEU A 298 -9.33 -9.99 -13.41
CA LEU A 298 -8.66 -8.69 -13.55
C LEU A 298 -7.72 -8.66 -14.75
N TYR A 299 -6.87 -9.68 -14.88
CA TYR A 299 -5.87 -9.77 -15.95
C TYR A 299 -6.53 -9.95 -17.33
N ASN A 300 -7.60 -10.76 -17.43
CA ASN A 300 -8.31 -10.99 -18.69
C ASN A 300 -9.11 -9.74 -19.13
N VAL A 301 -9.78 -9.06 -18.19
CA VAL A 301 -10.47 -7.79 -18.48
C VAL A 301 -9.47 -6.76 -18.99
N SER A 302 -8.30 -6.68 -18.38
CA SER A 302 -7.24 -5.79 -18.85
C SER A 302 -6.70 -6.23 -20.23
N ALA A 303 -6.43 -7.51 -20.43
CA ALA A 303 -5.92 -8.03 -21.70
C ALA A 303 -6.89 -7.74 -22.86
N ALA A 304 -8.18 -7.88 -22.63
CA ALA A 304 -9.21 -7.57 -23.64
C ALA A 304 -9.16 -6.10 -24.10
N ARG A 305 -8.82 -5.18 -23.19
CA ARG A 305 -8.67 -3.75 -23.50
C ARG A 305 -7.33 -3.37 -24.14
N HIS A 306 -6.32 -4.26 -24.02
CA HIS A 306 -4.93 -3.97 -24.42
C HIS A 306 -4.38 -4.98 -25.44
N GLY A 307 -5.22 -5.41 -26.39
CA GLY A 307 -4.78 -6.24 -27.51
C GLY A 307 -4.25 -7.63 -27.13
N GLY A 308 -4.79 -8.22 -26.06
CA GLY A 308 -4.45 -9.57 -25.60
C GLY A 308 -3.33 -9.63 -24.55
N LYS A 309 -2.69 -8.50 -24.20
CA LYS A 309 -1.67 -8.44 -23.15
C LYS A 309 -2.18 -7.65 -21.95
N THR A 310 -2.19 -8.26 -20.77
CA THR A 310 -2.58 -7.54 -19.55
C THR A 310 -1.65 -6.37 -19.25
N GLN A 311 -2.25 -5.26 -18.85
CA GLN A 311 -1.58 -4.10 -18.28
C GLN A 311 -1.97 -3.92 -16.80
N ALA A 312 -2.76 -4.83 -16.25
CA ALA A 312 -3.19 -4.74 -14.86
C ALA A 312 -2.11 -5.24 -13.89
N VAL A 313 -2.15 -4.71 -12.68
CA VAL A 313 -1.31 -5.14 -11.55
C VAL A 313 -2.20 -5.60 -10.40
N TYR A 314 -1.88 -6.74 -9.80
CA TYR A 314 -2.46 -7.17 -8.53
C TYR A 314 -1.40 -7.13 -7.44
N PHE A 315 -1.77 -6.65 -6.23
CA PHE A 315 -0.86 -6.57 -5.09
C PHE A 315 -1.26 -7.56 -4.00
N SER A 316 -0.26 -8.24 -3.42
CA SER A 316 -0.43 -9.14 -2.27
C SER A 316 0.68 -8.89 -1.26
N LYS A 317 0.33 -8.94 0.03
CA LYS A 317 1.30 -8.90 1.14
C LYS A 317 1.88 -10.28 1.48
N ARG A 318 1.40 -11.35 0.83
CA ARG A 318 1.96 -12.68 0.93
C ARG A 318 3.10 -12.82 -0.08
N PHE A 319 4.34 -12.76 0.39
CA PHE A 319 5.53 -12.72 -0.46
C PHE A 319 5.63 -13.89 -1.44
N GLN A 320 5.18 -15.09 -1.04
CA GLN A 320 5.16 -16.27 -1.92
C GLN A 320 4.32 -16.05 -3.19
N ASP A 321 3.34 -15.16 -3.18
CA ASP A 321 2.52 -14.86 -4.34
C ASP A 321 3.32 -14.08 -5.37
N GLY A 322 3.94 -12.96 -4.98
CA GLY A 322 4.78 -12.16 -5.86
C GLY A 322 6.08 -12.88 -6.26
N ASP A 323 6.72 -13.61 -5.34
CA ASP A 323 7.93 -14.37 -5.62
C ASP A 323 7.69 -15.48 -6.66
N SER A 324 6.49 -16.09 -6.65
CA SER A 324 6.09 -17.03 -7.70
C SER A 324 5.73 -16.37 -9.03
N GLY A 325 5.61 -15.05 -9.07
CA GLY A 325 5.36 -14.27 -10.28
C GLY A 325 3.90 -14.11 -10.66
N ILE A 326 2.95 -14.39 -9.76
CA ILE A 326 1.52 -14.24 -10.05
C ILE A 326 1.00 -12.82 -9.82
N CYS A 327 1.74 -12.00 -9.07
CA CYS A 327 1.40 -10.62 -8.74
C CYS A 327 2.65 -9.82 -8.34
N VAL A 328 2.46 -8.62 -7.81
CA VAL A 328 3.49 -7.77 -7.21
C VAL A 328 3.40 -7.85 -5.69
N ASN A 329 4.54 -8.07 -5.02
CA ASN A 329 4.60 -8.01 -3.56
C ASN A 329 4.40 -6.58 -3.06
N ASP A 330 3.59 -6.45 -2.01
CA ASP A 330 3.47 -5.23 -1.22
C ASP A 330 4.05 -5.44 0.19
N HIS A 331 4.90 -4.51 0.62
CA HIS A 331 5.62 -4.54 1.90
C HIS A 331 5.12 -3.43 2.81
N GLU A 332 3.96 -3.58 3.44
CA GLU A 332 3.37 -2.54 4.26
C GLU A 332 4.38 -1.90 5.21
N ARG A 333 4.54 -0.57 5.11
CA ARG A 333 5.38 0.26 5.99
C ARG A 333 6.81 -0.28 6.16
N SER A 334 7.35 -0.84 5.06
CA SER A 334 8.67 -1.49 5.10
C SER A 334 9.50 -1.17 3.87
N ILE A 335 10.82 -1.15 4.04
CA ILE A 335 11.79 -1.03 2.96
C ILE A 335 12.72 -2.23 3.07
N ILE A 336 12.86 -2.97 1.97
CA ILE A 336 13.82 -4.09 1.88
C ILE A 336 15.24 -3.55 1.70
N ASP A 337 16.23 -4.23 2.25
CA ASP A 337 17.64 -3.75 2.21
C ASP A 337 18.38 -4.09 0.92
N THR A 338 17.91 -5.06 0.15
CA THR A 338 18.56 -5.53 -1.06
C THR A 338 17.84 -5.04 -2.33
N ILE A 339 18.53 -5.08 -3.47
CA ILE A 339 17.88 -4.86 -4.77
C ILE A 339 17.04 -6.10 -5.08
N SER A 340 15.72 -5.93 -5.15
CA SER A 340 14.83 -7.02 -5.54
C SER A 340 14.97 -7.35 -7.02
N PRO A 341 15.01 -8.64 -7.39
CA PRO A 341 15.01 -9.04 -8.80
C PRO A 341 13.66 -8.75 -9.49
N ARG A 342 12.58 -8.64 -8.72
CA ARG A 342 11.23 -8.29 -9.21
C ARG A 342 10.81 -6.92 -8.70
N PRO A 343 10.00 -6.16 -9.46
CA PRO A 343 9.36 -4.97 -8.94
C PRO A 343 8.49 -5.29 -7.71
N TRP A 344 8.45 -4.39 -6.77
CA TRP A 344 7.66 -4.49 -5.54
C TRP A 344 7.09 -3.13 -5.16
N GLN A 345 6.17 -3.09 -4.23
CA GLN A 345 5.61 -1.86 -3.68
C GLN A 345 5.75 -1.85 -2.16
N THR A 346 5.82 -0.67 -1.58
CA THR A 346 5.48 -0.44 -0.19
C THR A 346 4.36 0.57 -0.10
N ASP A 347 3.38 0.27 0.71
CA ASP A 347 2.34 1.21 1.08
C ASP A 347 2.63 1.82 2.45
N THR A 348 2.36 3.10 2.60
CA THR A 348 2.45 3.83 3.87
C THR A 348 1.54 5.05 3.86
N CYS A 349 1.39 5.67 5.03
CA CYS A 349 0.56 6.84 5.25
C CYS A 349 1.39 7.98 5.84
N ILE A 350 1.06 9.22 5.50
CA ILE A 350 1.68 10.37 6.16
C ILE A 350 1.22 10.51 7.62
N GLY A 351 0.00 10.08 7.95
CA GLY A 351 -0.58 10.06 9.29
C GLY A 351 -1.07 8.68 9.70
N GLN A 352 -2.33 8.57 10.11
CA GLN A 352 -3.06 7.31 10.23
C GLN A 352 -3.72 6.95 8.90
N TRP A 353 -4.14 5.69 8.71
CA TRP A 353 -4.78 5.27 7.47
C TRP A 353 -6.09 6.05 7.23
N HIS A 354 -7.02 6.04 8.17
CA HIS A 354 -8.14 6.98 8.18
C HIS A 354 -7.80 8.23 9.01
N TYR A 355 -8.34 9.36 8.60
CA TYR A 355 -8.06 10.65 9.23
C TYR A 355 -8.38 10.66 10.72
N LYS A 356 -7.46 11.24 11.50
CA LYS A 356 -7.65 11.53 12.92
C LYS A 356 -7.36 13.00 13.19
N LEU A 357 -8.33 13.70 13.78
CA LEU A 357 -8.17 15.10 14.13
C LEU A 357 -7.00 15.29 15.11
N GLY A 358 -6.08 16.19 14.78
CA GLY A 358 -4.89 16.44 15.60
C GLY A 358 -3.84 15.33 15.57
N GLN A 359 -3.86 14.45 14.57
CA GLN A 359 -2.84 13.42 14.39
C GLN A 359 -1.45 14.01 14.13
N LYS A 360 -0.42 13.22 14.41
CA LYS A 360 0.95 13.56 14.06
C LYS A 360 1.28 13.02 12.67
N TYR A 361 1.77 13.89 11.81
CA TYR A 361 2.18 13.54 10.46
C TYR A 361 3.68 13.22 10.35
N LYS A 362 4.04 12.41 9.35
CA LYS A 362 5.42 12.31 8.85
C LYS A 362 5.84 13.63 8.25
N THR A 363 7.07 14.02 8.46
CA THR A 363 7.66 15.17 7.80
C THR A 363 7.87 14.90 6.31
N PRO A 364 7.92 15.94 5.45
CA PRO A 364 8.31 15.76 4.05
C PRO A 364 9.65 15.05 3.87
N LYS A 365 10.61 15.27 4.77
CA LYS A 365 11.92 14.60 4.77
C LYS A 365 11.77 13.08 4.91
N GLU A 366 10.95 12.62 5.86
CA GLU A 366 10.73 11.18 6.07
C GLU A 366 10.14 10.51 4.82
N VAL A 367 9.18 11.14 4.16
CA VAL A 367 8.58 10.62 2.92
C VAL A 367 9.59 10.58 1.77
N ILE A 368 10.36 11.65 1.61
CA ILE A 368 11.38 11.75 0.56
C ILE A 368 12.52 10.75 0.79
N ASP A 369 12.95 10.58 2.03
CA ASP A 369 13.96 9.57 2.40
C ASP A 369 13.48 8.16 2.07
N MET A 370 12.20 7.86 2.31
CA MET A 370 11.59 6.57 1.95
C MET A 370 11.58 6.39 0.42
N LEU A 371 11.08 7.35 -0.34
CA LEU A 371 11.03 7.26 -1.81
C LEU A 371 12.43 7.08 -2.40
N ALA A 372 13.39 7.88 -1.93
CA ALA A 372 14.78 7.80 -2.35
C ALA A 372 15.44 6.44 -2.04
N ASP A 373 15.00 5.78 -0.97
CA ASP A 373 15.56 4.50 -0.53
C ASP A 373 14.89 3.29 -1.18
N ILE A 374 13.60 3.41 -1.54
CA ILE A 374 12.79 2.37 -2.18
C ILE A 374 13.17 2.18 -3.66
N VAL A 375 13.26 3.28 -4.41
CA VAL A 375 13.42 3.26 -5.88
C VAL A 375 14.70 2.54 -6.32
N PRO A 376 15.89 2.77 -5.72
CA PRO A 376 17.12 2.05 -6.06
C PRO A 376 17.06 0.53 -5.78
N ARG A 377 16.08 0.09 -4.99
CA ARG A 377 15.86 -1.32 -4.66
C ARG A 377 14.79 -1.99 -5.50
N ASN A 378 14.44 -1.35 -6.65
CA ASN A 378 13.42 -1.81 -7.61
C ASN A 378 11.98 -1.70 -7.07
N GLY A 379 11.74 -0.82 -6.10
CA GLY A 379 10.45 -0.63 -5.47
C GLY A 379 9.70 0.62 -5.95
N ASN A 380 8.40 0.63 -5.66
CA ASN A 380 7.50 1.77 -5.79
C ASN A 380 6.96 2.16 -4.40
N LEU A 381 6.78 3.44 -4.16
CA LEU A 381 6.11 3.96 -2.97
C LEU A 381 4.65 4.29 -3.30
N MET A 382 3.71 3.71 -2.53
CA MET A 382 2.30 4.09 -2.50
C MET A 382 2.06 4.89 -1.21
N LEU A 383 1.75 6.18 -1.34
CA LEU A 383 1.60 7.09 -0.21
C LEU A 383 0.13 7.44 0.02
N ASN A 384 -0.41 7.05 1.16
CA ASN A 384 -1.72 7.50 1.60
C ASN A 384 -1.66 8.91 2.20
N VAL A 385 -2.54 9.78 1.70
CA VAL A 385 -2.90 11.06 2.33
C VAL A 385 -4.31 10.88 2.88
N PRO A 386 -4.47 10.76 4.21
CA PRO A 386 -5.80 10.53 4.79
C PRO A 386 -6.66 11.79 4.57
N LEU A 387 -7.93 11.58 4.22
CA LEU A 387 -8.85 12.69 4.02
C LEU A 387 -9.79 12.86 5.21
N PRO A 388 -10.00 14.09 5.72
CA PRO A 388 -11.11 14.43 6.61
C PRO A 388 -12.46 14.01 6.05
N ALA A 389 -13.49 13.98 6.90
CA ALA A 389 -14.85 13.63 6.49
C ALA A 389 -15.37 14.47 5.33
N SER A 390 -14.97 15.74 5.25
CA SER A 390 -15.35 16.67 4.19
C SER A 390 -14.85 16.27 2.80
N GLY A 391 -13.72 15.55 2.73
CA GLY A 391 -13.05 15.18 1.48
C GLY A 391 -12.01 16.20 1.00
N HIS A 392 -11.63 17.15 1.86
CA HIS A 392 -10.57 18.11 1.57
C HIS A 392 -9.41 17.93 2.57
N PRO A 393 -8.14 17.81 2.10
CA PRO A 393 -6.98 17.70 2.98
C PRO A 393 -6.85 18.90 3.91
N ASP A 394 -6.33 18.67 5.12
CA ASP A 394 -6.05 19.76 6.04
C ASP A 394 -4.79 20.57 5.63
N PRO A 395 -4.56 21.74 6.26
CA PRO A 395 -3.41 22.60 5.90
C PRO A 395 -2.05 21.93 6.06
N GLU A 396 -1.87 21.01 7.02
CA GLU A 396 -0.61 20.31 7.25
C GLU A 396 -0.37 19.25 6.17
N GLU A 397 -1.39 18.51 5.77
CA GLU A 397 -1.35 17.56 4.64
C GLU A 397 -1.00 18.28 3.34
N LEU A 398 -1.65 19.44 3.08
CA LEU A 398 -1.35 20.26 1.90
C LEU A 398 0.10 20.76 1.89
N ALA A 399 0.64 21.18 3.05
CA ALA A 399 2.03 21.62 3.17
C ALA A 399 3.03 20.48 2.91
N ILE A 400 2.73 19.26 3.37
CA ILE A 400 3.55 18.07 3.10
C ILE A 400 3.55 17.75 1.60
N VAL A 401 2.37 17.72 0.96
CA VAL A 401 2.25 17.46 -0.48
C VAL A 401 2.96 18.54 -1.30
N ALA A 402 2.88 19.82 -0.90
CA ALA A 402 3.59 20.92 -1.56
C ALA A 402 5.12 20.74 -1.47
N ALA A 403 5.65 20.35 -0.32
CA ALA A 403 7.08 20.10 -0.16
C ALA A 403 7.58 18.90 -0.98
N ILE A 404 6.77 17.84 -1.08
CA ILE A 404 7.05 16.69 -1.97
C ILE A 404 7.05 17.16 -3.43
N THR A 405 6.10 18.03 -3.82
CA THR A 405 6.01 18.61 -5.17
C THR A 405 7.27 19.34 -5.55
N GLU A 406 7.74 20.27 -4.70
CA GLU A 406 8.96 21.01 -4.93
C GLU A 406 10.17 20.09 -5.13
N TRP A 407 10.28 19.07 -4.28
CA TRP A 407 11.40 18.13 -4.36
C TRP A 407 11.36 17.26 -5.62
N THR A 408 10.19 16.72 -5.98
CA THR A 408 10.04 15.85 -7.16
C THR A 408 10.25 16.61 -8.47
N GLN A 409 9.86 17.89 -8.53
CA GLN A 409 10.15 18.76 -9.68
C GLN A 409 11.65 18.96 -9.88
N ALA A 410 12.42 19.09 -8.79
CA ALA A 410 13.87 19.27 -8.86
C ALA A 410 14.66 17.98 -9.10
N ASN A 411 14.16 16.83 -8.64
CA ASN A 411 14.93 15.57 -8.57
C ASN A 411 14.28 14.38 -9.29
N GLY A 412 13.08 14.53 -9.81
CA GLY A 412 12.27 13.44 -10.36
C GLY A 412 12.90 12.70 -11.54
N GLU A 413 13.87 13.30 -12.24
CA GLU A 413 14.62 12.64 -13.31
C GLU A 413 15.35 11.38 -12.81
N ALA A 414 15.84 11.39 -11.58
CA ALA A 414 16.52 10.27 -10.93
C ALA A 414 15.55 9.24 -10.30
N ILE A 415 14.26 9.54 -10.31
CA ILE A 415 13.23 8.68 -9.71
C ILE A 415 12.44 7.97 -10.81
N PHE A 416 11.78 8.74 -11.69
CA PHE A 416 10.82 8.21 -12.65
C PHE A 416 11.47 7.56 -13.87
N ALA A 417 10.93 6.41 -14.28
CA ALA A 417 11.42 5.60 -15.38
C ALA A 417 12.89 5.18 -15.24
N THR A 418 13.35 5.03 -13.99
CA THR A 418 14.70 4.56 -13.67
C THR A 418 14.73 3.06 -13.35
N ARG A 419 15.93 2.52 -13.29
CA ARG A 419 16.22 1.14 -12.88
C ARG A 419 17.29 1.15 -11.79
N PRO A 420 17.39 0.10 -10.97
CA PRO A 420 18.50 -0.06 -10.04
C PRO A 420 19.85 -0.05 -10.77
N TRP A 421 20.85 0.47 -10.09
CA TRP A 421 22.24 0.27 -10.49
C TRP A 421 22.78 -1.04 -9.87
N LYS A 422 24.10 -1.27 -9.97
CA LYS A 422 24.80 -2.43 -9.41
C LYS A 422 24.72 -2.51 -7.89
N ILE A 423 24.60 -1.35 -7.24
CA ILE A 423 24.32 -1.19 -5.80
C ILE A 423 23.21 -0.15 -5.62
N ALA A 424 22.42 -0.31 -4.57
CA ALA A 424 21.33 0.62 -4.28
C ALA A 424 21.81 1.88 -3.57
N ALA A 425 22.84 1.76 -2.75
CA ALA A 425 23.23 2.82 -1.82
C ALA A 425 24.71 2.79 -1.46
N GLU A 426 25.22 3.95 -1.03
CA GLU A 426 26.47 4.14 -0.31
C GLU A 426 26.17 4.99 0.94
N GLY A 427 26.91 4.76 2.02
CA GLY A 427 26.76 5.42 3.32
C GLY A 427 26.42 4.45 4.44
N PRO A 428 26.20 4.96 5.67
CA PRO A 428 25.83 4.13 6.81
C PRO A 428 24.47 3.41 6.60
N PRO A 429 24.25 2.22 7.18
CA PRO A 429 22.96 1.55 7.08
C PRO A 429 21.84 2.39 7.69
N ALA A 430 20.68 2.41 7.06
CA ALA A 430 19.52 3.16 7.55
C ALA A 430 18.91 2.55 8.83
N ILE A 431 19.09 1.23 9.01
CA ILE A 431 18.80 0.50 10.24
C ILE A 431 20.07 -0.28 10.59
N ALA A 432 20.64 -0.03 11.77
CA ALA A 432 21.90 -0.65 12.18
C ALA A 432 21.75 -2.14 12.52
N ASN A 433 20.58 -2.55 13.04
CA ASN A 433 20.30 -3.94 13.41
C ASN A 433 19.72 -4.69 12.20
N VAL A 434 20.46 -5.67 11.69
CA VAL A 434 20.06 -6.46 10.50
C VAL A 434 18.74 -7.21 10.70
N ALA A 435 18.46 -7.72 11.90
CA ALA A 435 17.20 -8.41 12.17
C ALA A 435 16.01 -7.43 12.09
N GLU A 436 16.19 -6.19 12.55
CA GLU A 436 15.18 -5.15 12.44
C GLU A 436 15.01 -4.63 11.01
N ALA A 437 16.09 -4.56 10.24
CA ALA A 437 16.06 -4.16 8.83
C ALA A 437 15.26 -5.16 7.98
N ASN A 438 15.29 -6.45 8.33
CA ASN A 438 14.55 -7.51 7.66
C ASN A 438 13.16 -7.78 8.26
N ALA A 439 12.77 -7.07 9.32
CA ALA A 439 11.44 -7.19 9.93
C ALA A 439 10.41 -6.37 9.13
N GLY A 440 9.16 -6.82 9.14
CA GLY A 440 8.03 -6.03 8.66
C GLY A 440 7.84 -4.75 9.50
N PHE A 441 7.16 -3.73 8.93
CA PHE A 441 6.90 -2.45 9.60
C PHE A 441 8.16 -1.72 10.08
N ASN A 442 9.25 -1.78 9.31
CA ASN A 442 10.54 -1.25 9.72
C ASN A 442 10.71 0.25 9.48
N GLU A 443 9.74 0.94 8.88
CA GLU A 443 9.85 2.37 8.54
C GLU A 443 10.16 3.25 9.75
N SER A 444 9.55 2.97 10.90
CA SER A 444 9.73 3.76 12.14
C SER A 444 11.08 3.56 12.84
N LYS A 445 11.87 2.57 12.40
CA LYS A 445 13.19 2.26 12.95
C LYS A 445 14.34 2.84 12.13
N ARG A 446 14.01 3.43 10.98
CA ARG A 446 15.00 4.04 10.09
C ARG A 446 15.46 5.38 10.64
N ARG A 447 16.77 5.61 10.61
CA ARG A 447 17.30 6.95 10.88
C ARG A 447 17.02 7.90 9.70
N ALA A 448 16.99 9.18 9.96
CA ALA A 448 16.99 10.18 8.90
C ALA A 448 18.27 10.05 8.04
N LEU A 449 18.12 10.17 6.73
CA LEU A 449 19.23 10.16 5.79
C LEU A 449 19.93 11.55 5.80
N THR A 450 21.23 11.55 5.57
CA THR A 450 22.09 12.74 5.65
C THR A 450 22.93 12.91 4.37
N ALA A 451 23.82 13.90 4.34
CA ALA A 451 24.76 14.10 3.25
C ALA A 451 25.76 12.94 3.03
N GLU A 452 25.87 12.02 3.98
CA GLU A 452 26.69 10.81 3.85
C GLU A 452 25.97 9.69 3.10
N ASP A 453 24.65 9.83 2.93
CA ASP A 453 23.79 8.84 2.29
C ASP A 453 23.63 9.17 0.81
N ILE A 454 24.03 8.24 -0.05
CA ILE A 454 23.90 8.35 -1.49
C ILE A 454 23.06 7.20 -2.00
N ARG A 455 22.14 7.47 -2.92
CA ARG A 455 21.24 6.49 -3.55
C ARG A 455 21.47 6.49 -5.06
N PHE A 456 21.47 5.30 -5.68
CA PHE A 456 21.85 5.15 -7.07
C PHE A 456 20.72 4.60 -7.92
N THR A 457 20.43 5.27 -9.02
CA THR A 457 19.52 4.79 -10.07
C THR A 457 20.15 4.98 -11.43
N THR A 458 19.60 4.32 -12.45
CA THR A 458 20.07 4.41 -13.83
C THR A 458 18.94 4.69 -14.80
N LYS A 459 19.24 5.40 -15.90
CA LYS A 459 18.35 5.56 -17.03
C LYS A 459 19.18 5.58 -18.31
N GLY A 460 19.05 4.52 -19.11
CA GLY A 460 19.96 4.31 -20.24
C GLY A 460 21.42 4.21 -19.77
N SER A 461 22.30 5.00 -20.34
CA SER A 461 23.73 5.08 -20.00
C SER A 461 24.04 6.11 -18.89
N THR A 462 23.03 6.68 -18.27
CA THR A 462 23.19 7.70 -17.22
C THR A 462 23.04 7.07 -15.84
N LEU A 463 24.01 7.33 -14.96
CA LEU A 463 23.93 7.06 -13.54
C LEU A 463 23.46 8.32 -12.81
N TYR A 464 22.51 8.15 -11.89
CA TYR A 464 22.11 9.19 -10.95
C TYR A 464 22.62 8.86 -9.57
N ALA A 465 23.22 9.86 -8.90
CA ALA A 465 23.59 9.80 -7.49
C ALA A 465 22.76 10.84 -6.73
N LEU A 466 21.81 10.36 -5.93
CA LEU A 466 20.98 11.19 -5.07
C LEU A 466 21.61 11.28 -3.69
N VAL A 467 22.16 12.42 -3.33
CA VAL A 467 22.78 12.72 -2.03
C VAL A 467 21.72 13.29 -1.10
N MET A 468 21.45 12.63 0.04
CA MET A 468 20.31 12.88 0.91
C MET A 468 20.48 14.06 1.89
N GLY A 469 21.40 14.95 1.61
CA GLY A 469 21.67 16.21 2.28
C GLY A 469 22.53 17.09 1.38
N TRP A 470 23.17 18.13 1.98
CA TRP A 470 24.09 18.98 1.24
C TRP A 470 25.45 19.02 1.93
N PRO A 471 26.50 18.39 1.33
CA PRO A 471 27.84 18.42 1.87
C PRO A 471 28.45 19.83 1.86
N LYS A 472 29.55 20.04 2.58
CA LYS A 472 30.32 21.29 2.52
C LYS A 472 31.38 21.18 1.41
N TYR A 473 31.35 22.10 0.45
CA TYR A 473 32.35 22.28 -0.62
C TYR A 473 32.53 21.10 -1.59
N LYS A 474 32.66 19.87 -1.10
CA LYS A 474 32.87 18.66 -1.90
C LYS A 474 32.47 17.41 -1.15
N PHE A 475 32.24 16.32 -1.89
CA PHE A 475 32.06 14.97 -1.35
C PHE A 475 32.62 13.94 -2.32
N THR A 476 32.85 12.73 -1.84
CA THR A 476 33.42 11.64 -2.64
C THR A 476 32.49 10.43 -2.66
N ILE A 477 32.16 9.96 -3.85
CA ILE A 477 31.43 8.72 -4.09
C ILE A 477 32.45 7.60 -4.25
N LYS A 478 32.64 6.79 -3.20
CA LYS A 478 33.66 5.72 -3.16
C LYS A 478 33.36 4.62 -4.18
N SER A 479 32.10 4.32 -4.39
CA SER A 479 31.65 3.31 -5.37
C SER A 479 32.04 3.65 -6.82
N LEU A 480 32.40 4.89 -7.09
CA LEU A 480 32.83 5.37 -8.41
C LEU A 480 34.35 5.53 -8.54
N ALA A 481 35.12 4.84 -7.70
CA ALA A 481 36.58 4.79 -7.79
C ALA A 481 37.05 4.15 -9.11
N GLN A 482 38.26 4.52 -9.55
CA GLN A 482 38.93 3.82 -10.63
C GLN A 482 39.23 2.37 -10.20
N ASN A 483 39.16 1.45 -11.15
CA ASN A 483 39.47 0.03 -10.92
C ASN A 483 38.64 -0.67 -9.82
N THR A 484 37.45 -0.14 -9.51
CA THR A 484 36.51 -0.77 -8.56
C THR A 484 35.99 -2.10 -9.13
N ALA A 485 35.64 -3.03 -8.22
CA ALA A 485 34.96 -4.29 -8.56
C ALA A 485 33.63 -4.07 -9.31
N LEU A 486 33.03 -2.90 -9.16
CA LEU A 486 31.83 -2.50 -9.90
C LEU A 486 32.10 -2.19 -11.38
N ARG A 487 33.36 -2.20 -11.84
CA ARG A 487 33.75 -1.94 -13.23
C ARG A 487 33.14 -0.64 -13.77
N VAL A 488 33.38 0.44 -13.05
CA VAL A 488 32.93 1.79 -13.41
C VAL A 488 33.78 2.34 -14.54
N GLY A 489 33.14 2.93 -15.55
CA GLY A 489 33.84 3.59 -16.64
C GLY A 489 34.53 4.89 -16.24
N LYS A 490 35.24 5.50 -17.19
CA LYS A 490 35.82 6.83 -17.01
C LYS A 490 34.70 7.87 -17.02
N ILE A 491 34.55 8.60 -15.93
CA ILE A 491 33.52 9.65 -15.83
C ILE A 491 33.80 10.76 -16.83
N GLN A 492 32.78 11.12 -17.58
CA GLN A 492 32.85 12.11 -18.65
C GLN A 492 32.26 13.46 -18.22
N ASN A 493 31.18 13.44 -17.45
CA ASN A 493 30.49 14.64 -17.02
C ASN A 493 29.72 14.40 -15.70
N VAL A 494 29.63 15.46 -14.90
CA VAL A 494 28.82 15.52 -13.68
C VAL A 494 27.99 16.79 -13.71
N GLU A 495 26.68 16.68 -13.58
CA GLU A 495 25.74 17.79 -13.57
C GLU A 495 24.79 17.70 -12.38
N LEU A 496 24.42 18.83 -11.82
CA LEU A 496 23.36 18.95 -10.84
C LEU A 496 22.01 19.01 -11.56
N VAL A 497 21.14 18.02 -11.32
CA VAL A 497 19.90 17.84 -12.08
C VAL A 497 18.96 19.04 -11.98
N ALA A 498 18.78 19.60 -10.77
CA ALA A 498 17.81 20.65 -10.51
C ALA A 498 17.99 21.92 -11.39
N ASN A 499 19.21 22.19 -11.87
CA ASN A 499 19.49 23.39 -12.67
C ASN A 499 20.46 23.15 -13.85
N ASN A 500 20.77 21.89 -14.14
CA ASN A 500 21.69 21.45 -15.20
C ASN A 500 23.11 22.05 -15.10
N ARG A 501 23.52 22.44 -13.89
CA ARG A 501 24.84 23.04 -13.67
C ARG A 501 25.92 21.97 -13.77
N LYS A 502 26.88 22.15 -14.68
CA LYS A 502 28.09 21.33 -14.76
C LYS A 502 28.98 21.60 -13.54
N LEU A 503 29.53 20.53 -12.99
CA LEU A 503 30.36 20.57 -11.79
C LEU A 503 31.77 20.10 -12.10
N GLN A 504 32.75 20.63 -11.36
CA GLN A 504 34.11 20.12 -11.35
C GLN A 504 34.14 18.82 -10.58
N PHE A 505 34.91 17.86 -11.08
CA PHE A 505 35.07 16.54 -10.44
C PHE A 505 36.46 15.97 -10.72
N GLU A 506 36.85 15.02 -9.89
CA GLU A 506 38.07 14.24 -10.04
C GLU A 506 37.77 12.76 -9.72
N GLN A 507 38.12 11.85 -10.64
CA GLN A 507 37.99 10.42 -10.42
C GLN A 507 39.35 9.81 -10.13
N THR A 508 39.50 9.22 -8.95
CA THR A 508 40.75 8.59 -8.47
C THR A 508 40.50 7.15 -8.02
N THR A 509 41.51 6.49 -7.49
CA THR A 509 41.39 5.18 -6.82
C THR A 509 40.60 5.24 -5.52
N GLU A 510 40.39 6.43 -4.95
CA GLU A 510 39.62 6.64 -3.73
C GLU A 510 38.13 6.87 -3.99
N GLY A 511 37.75 7.29 -5.22
CA GLY A 511 36.39 7.58 -5.61
C GLY A 511 36.27 8.69 -6.63
N LEU A 512 35.00 9.09 -6.87
CA LEU A 512 34.65 10.29 -7.61
C LEU A 512 34.41 11.45 -6.65
N THR A 513 35.34 12.39 -6.58
CA THR A 513 35.19 13.62 -5.81
C THR A 513 34.48 14.67 -6.66
N ILE A 514 33.41 15.26 -6.15
CA ILE A 514 32.61 16.28 -6.82
C ILE A 514 32.66 17.58 -6.00
N TYR A 515 32.99 18.69 -6.66
CA TYR A 515 33.04 20.03 -6.06
C TYR A 515 31.69 20.73 -6.27
N ILE A 516 31.04 21.14 -5.20
CA ILE A 516 29.66 21.65 -5.21
C ILE A 516 29.58 23.12 -4.81
N PRO A 517 28.55 23.87 -5.25
CA PRO A 517 28.30 25.24 -4.78
C PRO A 517 27.91 25.27 -3.30
N ASN A 518 28.01 26.47 -2.70
CA ASN A 518 27.69 26.65 -1.28
C ASN A 518 26.21 26.40 -0.95
N GLU A 519 25.33 26.71 -1.90
CA GLU A 519 23.87 26.59 -1.70
C GLU A 519 23.29 25.35 -2.37
N ALA A 520 22.47 24.64 -1.64
CA ALA A 520 21.71 23.50 -2.13
C ALA A 520 20.52 23.96 -2.98
N PRO A 521 20.30 23.41 -4.18
CA PRO A 521 19.10 23.69 -4.97
C PRO A 521 17.82 23.14 -4.33
N SER A 522 17.91 22.09 -3.55
CA SER A 522 16.78 21.45 -2.88
C SER A 522 17.08 21.17 -1.41
N LYS A 523 16.05 21.30 -0.57
CA LYS A 523 16.15 21.18 0.89
C LYS A 523 16.43 19.76 1.39
N TYR A 524 15.85 18.73 0.75
CA TYR A 524 15.78 17.37 1.31
C TYR A 524 16.70 16.33 0.66
N GLY A 525 17.43 16.71 -0.36
CA GLY A 525 18.33 15.87 -1.12
C GLY A 525 18.49 16.38 -2.54
N ASN A 526 19.64 16.09 -3.16
CA ASN A 526 20.01 16.69 -4.44
C ASN A 526 20.62 15.64 -5.35
N THR A 527 20.20 15.64 -6.60
CA THR A 527 20.58 14.65 -7.61
C THR A 527 21.71 15.13 -8.49
N PHE A 528 22.68 14.25 -8.70
CA PHE A 528 23.79 14.40 -9.62
C PHE A 528 23.63 13.44 -10.79
N ARG A 529 23.61 13.97 -12.01
CA ARG A 529 23.64 13.21 -13.27
C ARG A 529 25.08 12.95 -13.66
N ILE A 530 25.44 11.68 -13.83
CA ILE A 530 26.80 11.23 -14.06
C ILE A 530 26.83 10.41 -15.34
N THR A 531 27.65 10.80 -16.33
CA THR A 531 27.85 10.07 -17.57
C THR A 531 29.25 9.45 -17.64
N GLY A 532 29.36 8.33 -18.37
CA GLY A 532 30.58 7.55 -18.49
C GLY A 532 30.79 6.50 -17.38
N ALA A 533 29.91 6.44 -16.39
CA ALA A 533 30.00 5.46 -15.30
C ALA A 533 29.54 4.04 -15.70
N ILE A 534 28.65 3.94 -16.69
CA ILE A 534 27.98 2.71 -17.14
C ILE A 534 28.51 2.30 -18.51
#